data_d1415e9c4eec653aa12fbcc734b757bd
#
_entry.id   d1415e9c4eec653aa12fbcc734b757bd
#
_cell.length_a   1.000
_cell.length_b   1.000
_cell.length_c   1.000
_cell.angle_alpha   90.00
_cell.angle_beta   90.00
_cell.angle_gamma   90.00
#
_symmetry.space_group_name_H-M   'P 1'
#
loop_
_entity.id
_entity.type
_entity.pdbx_description
1 polymer ?
#
loop_
_entity_poly.entity_id
_entity_poly.type
_entity_poly.pdbx_seq_one_letter_code
_entity_poly.pdbx_strand_id
1 'polypeptide(L)'
;MQMLIKNAKLRDREELVNILIDGGKIVDIGVGLTAEAETVIDAEGNLTTASYIDPHIHLDKVNVLDVLPKNQSGTLKEAIEMLWDKKRNYVNEDILARGGDVVEREIKNGVLNIRTHIDVDTITGLKATEGVLALKDKYKGVVDMQTVAFPQEGIMKDPRRQADGLYSEEPLYPR
;
A
#
# COMPACT_ATOMS: atom_id res chain seq x y z
N MET A 1 22.07 -0.77 14.35
CA MET A 1 21.17 -1.26 15.43
C MET A 1 21.02 -2.75 15.25
N GLN A 2 21.45 -3.52 16.24
CA GLN A 2 21.31 -4.98 16.25
C GLN A 2 20.05 -5.39 17.02
N MET A 3 19.34 -6.37 16.49
CA MET A 3 18.15 -6.94 17.09
C MET A 3 18.25 -8.47 17.09
N LEU A 4 17.89 -9.09 18.20
CA LEU A 4 17.80 -10.54 18.31
C LEU A 4 16.35 -10.95 18.60
N ILE A 5 15.73 -11.70 17.69
CA ILE A 5 14.44 -12.35 17.93
C ILE A 5 14.71 -13.77 18.42
N LYS A 6 14.24 -14.10 19.61
CA LYS A 6 14.40 -15.42 20.24
C LYS A 6 13.13 -16.26 20.09
N ASN A 7 13.32 -17.56 20.12
CA ASN A 7 12.22 -18.54 20.19
C ASN A 7 11.17 -18.38 19.06
N ALA A 8 11.62 -18.01 17.87
CA ALA A 8 10.77 -17.83 16.70
C ALA A 8 10.39 -19.18 16.07
N LYS A 9 9.10 -19.43 15.83
CA LYS A 9 8.62 -20.56 15.04
C LYS A 9 8.55 -20.18 13.57
N LEU A 10 9.38 -20.78 12.75
CA LEU A 10 9.31 -20.63 11.29
C LEU A 10 8.40 -21.70 10.68
N ARG A 11 7.76 -21.37 9.55
CA ARG A 11 6.80 -22.27 8.88
C ARG A 11 7.40 -23.59 8.44
N ASP A 12 8.65 -23.55 8.00
CA ASP A 12 9.38 -24.64 7.37
C ASP A 12 10.36 -25.36 8.31
N ARG A 13 10.34 -25.06 9.62
CA ARG A 13 11.19 -25.66 10.64
C ARG A 13 10.38 -26.19 11.81
N GLU A 14 10.77 -27.36 12.33
CA GLU A 14 10.12 -27.93 13.52
C GLU A 14 10.62 -27.27 14.80
N GLU A 15 11.90 -26.95 14.87
CA GLU A 15 12.56 -26.37 16.03
C GLU A 15 12.37 -24.84 16.08
N LEU A 16 12.36 -24.31 17.29
CA LEU A 16 12.42 -22.86 17.50
C LEU A 16 13.82 -22.34 17.16
N VAL A 17 13.87 -21.21 16.47
CA VAL A 17 15.13 -20.57 16.07
C VAL A 17 15.23 -19.16 16.64
N ASN A 18 16.46 -18.67 16.72
CA ASN A 18 16.74 -17.26 16.96
C ASN A 18 17.15 -16.60 15.64
N ILE A 19 16.78 -15.33 15.47
CA ILE A 19 17.01 -14.55 14.26
C ILE A 19 17.81 -13.31 14.65
N LEU A 20 19.01 -13.16 14.09
CA LEU A 20 19.83 -11.97 14.28
C LEU A 20 19.65 -11.02 13.11
N ILE A 21 19.35 -9.76 13.44
CA ILE A 21 19.17 -8.67 12.48
C ILE A 21 20.22 -7.60 12.78
N ASP A 22 20.96 -7.18 11.77
CA ASP A 22 21.89 -6.05 11.85
C ASP A 22 21.76 -5.15 10.62
N GLY A 23 21.79 -3.84 10.84
CA GLY A 23 21.63 -2.86 9.77
C GLY A 23 20.34 -3.02 8.94
N GLY A 24 19.25 -3.52 9.56
CA GLY A 24 17.97 -3.77 8.90
C GLY A 24 17.91 -5.03 8.03
N LYS A 25 18.91 -5.92 8.16
CA LYS A 25 18.98 -7.18 7.41
C LYS A 25 19.11 -8.37 8.36
N ILE A 26 18.48 -9.47 8.01
CA ILE A 26 18.71 -10.75 8.69
C ILE A 26 20.12 -11.20 8.33
N VAL A 27 20.97 -11.38 9.33
CA VAL A 27 22.37 -11.80 9.16
C VAL A 27 22.61 -13.25 9.57
N ASP A 28 21.77 -13.79 10.47
CA ASP A 28 21.83 -15.22 10.83
C ASP A 28 20.49 -15.74 11.37
N ILE A 29 20.24 -17.04 11.20
CA ILE A 29 19.09 -17.77 11.72
C ILE A 29 19.56 -19.15 12.19
N GLY A 30 19.44 -19.44 13.47
CA GLY A 30 19.91 -20.73 14.02
C GLY A 30 19.23 -21.12 15.32
N VAL A 31 19.23 -22.43 15.56
CA VAL A 31 18.85 -22.99 16.86
C VAL A 31 19.91 -22.61 17.89
N GLY A 32 19.49 -22.04 19.01
CA GLY A 32 20.41 -21.65 20.08
C GLY A 32 21.39 -20.51 19.72
N LEU A 33 21.22 -19.82 18.58
CA LEU A 33 21.99 -18.65 18.22
C LEU A 33 21.93 -17.61 19.36
N THR A 34 23.09 -17.13 19.78
CA THR A 34 23.23 -16.09 20.80
C THR A 34 24.01 -14.92 20.22
N ALA A 35 23.57 -13.73 20.51
CA ALA A 35 24.28 -12.49 20.17
C ALA A 35 23.95 -11.42 21.22
N GLU A 36 24.90 -10.52 21.45
CA GLU A 36 24.59 -9.27 22.16
C GLU A 36 23.86 -8.35 21.18
N ALA A 37 22.69 -7.85 21.55
CA ALA A 37 21.87 -7.01 20.71
C ALA A 37 21.25 -5.87 21.53
N GLU A 38 21.12 -4.71 20.90
CA GLU A 38 20.48 -3.53 21.51
C GLU A 38 19.01 -3.76 21.81
N THR A 39 18.36 -4.58 21.00
CA THR A 39 16.95 -4.96 21.16
C THR A 39 16.82 -6.48 21.14
N VAL A 40 16.15 -7.03 22.14
CA VAL A 40 15.82 -8.46 22.21
C VAL A 40 14.31 -8.63 22.28
N ILE A 41 13.76 -9.42 21.35
CA ILE A 41 12.34 -9.77 21.31
C ILE A 41 12.22 -11.28 21.53
N ASP A 42 11.44 -11.72 22.50
CA ASP A 42 11.07 -13.14 22.64
C ASP A 42 9.78 -13.39 21.87
N ALA A 43 9.84 -14.22 20.84
CA ALA A 43 8.67 -14.61 20.07
C ALA A 43 7.81 -15.68 20.78
N GLU A 44 8.29 -16.23 21.93
CA GLU A 44 7.54 -17.16 22.79
C GLU A 44 7.01 -18.39 22.02
N GLY A 45 7.68 -18.83 20.98
CA GLY A 45 7.24 -19.92 20.11
C GLY A 45 6.15 -19.54 19.11
N ASN A 46 5.78 -18.26 19.03
CA ASN A 46 4.83 -17.79 18.03
C ASN A 46 5.38 -17.86 16.61
N LEU A 47 4.46 -18.03 15.65
CA LEU A 47 4.80 -18.03 14.24
C LEU A 47 5.41 -16.69 13.82
N THR A 48 6.61 -16.75 13.29
CA THR A 48 7.34 -15.60 12.76
C THR A 48 7.40 -15.69 11.24
N THR A 49 6.89 -14.68 10.56
CA THR A 49 6.82 -14.61 9.10
C THR A 49 7.47 -13.31 8.59
N ALA A 50 7.73 -13.25 7.29
CA ALA A 50 7.93 -11.96 6.63
C ALA A 50 6.65 -11.10 6.74
N SER A 51 6.78 -9.79 6.56
CA SER A 51 5.62 -8.91 6.48
C SER A 51 4.67 -9.33 5.36
N TYR A 52 3.39 -9.03 5.54
CA TYR A 52 2.39 -9.29 4.50
C TYR A 52 2.48 -8.25 3.38
N ILE A 53 1.88 -8.60 2.25
CA ILE A 53 1.82 -7.78 1.04
C ILE A 53 0.34 -7.57 0.70
N ASP A 54 -0.08 -6.33 0.55
CA ASP A 54 -1.32 -5.99 -0.14
C ASP A 54 -1.00 -5.68 -1.61
N PRO A 55 -1.30 -6.60 -2.54
CA PRO A 55 -0.93 -6.44 -3.95
C PRO A 55 -1.90 -5.58 -4.74
N HIS A 56 -3.06 -5.18 -4.18
CA HIS A 56 -4.09 -4.46 -4.91
C HIS A 56 -5.03 -3.65 -4.01
N ILE A 57 -4.73 -2.40 -3.84
CA ILE A 57 -5.59 -1.43 -3.14
C ILE A 57 -5.71 -0.14 -3.96
N HIS A 58 -6.69 0.71 -3.62
CA HIS A 58 -6.90 2.03 -4.23
C HIS A 58 -6.91 3.09 -3.13
N LEU A 59 -5.72 3.53 -2.68
CA LEU A 59 -5.60 4.48 -1.56
C LEU A 59 -6.18 5.87 -1.85
N ASP A 60 -6.36 6.22 -3.11
CA ASP A 60 -7.02 7.46 -3.55
C ASP A 60 -8.53 7.48 -3.24
N LYS A 61 -9.19 6.31 -3.20
CA LYS A 61 -10.65 6.19 -3.05
C LYS A 61 -11.14 5.28 -1.92
N VAL A 62 -10.28 5.00 -0.95
CA VAL A 62 -10.66 4.29 0.29
C VAL A 62 -11.48 5.19 1.23
N ASN A 63 -12.23 4.58 2.16
CA ASN A 63 -12.98 5.26 3.22
C ASN A 63 -13.91 6.38 2.70
N VAL A 64 -14.64 6.13 1.61
CA VAL A 64 -15.55 7.11 1.01
C VAL A 64 -17.04 6.77 1.21
N LEU A 65 -17.37 5.63 1.80
CA LEU A 65 -18.76 5.17 1.93
C LEU A 65 -19.64 6.11 2.73
N ASP A 66 -19.09 6.78 3.75
CA ASP A 66 -19.85 7.69 4.62
C ASP A 66 -20.19 9.03 3.94
N VAL A 67 -19.52 9.33 2.82
CA VAL A 67 -19.69 10.61 2.09
C VAL A 67 -20.32 10.41 0.71
N LEU A 68 -20.56 9.17 0.30
CA LEU A 68 -21.24 8.85 -0.96
C LEU A 68 -22.72 8.51 -0.72
N PRO A 69 -23.61 8.80 -1.69
CA PRO A 69 -24.96 8.28 -1.66
C PRO A 69 -24.95 6.75 -1.67
N LYS A 70 -26.07 6.12 -1.27
CA LYS A 70 -26.19 4.66 -1.35
C LYS A 70 -26.34 4.21 -2.80
N ASN A 71 -25.56 3.19 -3.19
CA ASN A 71 -25.76 2.49 -4.46
C ASN A 71 -27.11 1.79 -4.44
N GLN A 72 -28.03 2.23 -5.31
CA GLN A 72 -29.42 1.73 -5.35
C GLN A 72 -29.56 0.49 -6.21
N SER A 73 -28.84 0.42 -7.34
CA SER A 73 -28.90 -0.71 -8.28
C SER A 73 -28.00 -1.88 -7.88
N GLY A 74 -27.04 -1.67 -6.97
CA GLY A 74 -26.03 -2.64 -6.61
C GLY A 74 -25.02 -2.91 -7.74
N THR A 75 -25.02 -2.11 -8.81
CA THR A 75 -24.13 -2.31 -9.96
C THR A 75 -22.80 -1.59 -9.78
N LEU A 76 -21.75 -2.16 -10.37
CA LEU A 76 -20.42 -1.53 -10.43
C LEU A 76 -20.46 -0.20 -11.18
N LYS A 77 -21.28 -0.10 -12.23
CA LYS A 77 -21.42 1.13 -13.01
C LYS A 77 -21.90 2.29 -12.13
N GLU A 78 -22.97 2.11 -11.37
CA GLU A 78 -23.47 3.14 -10.45
C GLU A 78 -22.43 3.50 -9.41
N ALA A 79 -21.72 2.51 -8.83
CA ALA A 79 -20.67 2.77 -7.86
C ALA A 79 -19.54 3.64 -8.42
N ILE A 80 -19.16 3.45 -9.68
CA ILE A 80 -18.15 4.28 -10.37
C ILE A 80 -18.70 5.70 -10.59
N GLU A 81 -19.92 5.83 -11.10
CA GLU A 81 -20.55 7.13 -11.38
C GLU A 81 -20.72 7.97 -10.09
N MET A 82 -21.09 7.35 -8.99
CA MET A 82 -21.18 8.00 -7.67
C MET A 82 -19.84 8.59 -7.21
N LEU A 83 -18.73 7.96 -7.57
CA LEU A 83 -17.40 8.46 -7.23
C LEU A 83 -17.00 9.71 -8.03
N TRP A 84 -17.56 9.97 -9.21
CA TRP A 84 -17.14 11.07 -10.07
C TRP A 84 -17.24 12.44 -9.39
N ASP A 85 -18.32 12.69 -8.64
CA ASP A 85 -18.49 13.96 -7.93
C ASP A 85 -17.48 14.12 -6.79
N LYS A 86 -17.20 13.05 -6.06
CA LYS A 86 -16.14 13.04 -5.05
C LYS A 86 -14.76 13.27 -5.67
N LYS A 87 -14.47 12.59 -6.78
CA LYS A 87 -13.20 12.69 -7.53
C LYS A 87 -12.92 14.11 -8.02
N ARG A 88 -13.94 14.84 -8.54
CA ARG A 88 -13.80 16.24 -8.98
C ARG A 88 -13.33 17.15 -7.85
N ASN A 89 -13.70 16.81 -6.62
CA ASN A 89 -13.42 17.60 -5.42
C ASN A 89 -12.28 17.03 -4.57
N TYR A 90 -11.41 16.16 -5.14
CA TYR A 90 -10.26 15.66 -4.43
C TYR A 90 -9.29 16.78 -4.09
N VAL A 91 -8.81 16.76 -2.85
CA VAL A 91 -7.71 17.56 -2.35
C VAL A 91 -6.71 16.63 -1.65
N ASN A 92 -5.45 17.00 -1.62
CA ASN A 92 -4.38 16.17 -1.07
C ASN A 92 -4.62 15.82 0.41
N GLU A 93 -5.13 16.75 1.18
CA GLU A 93 -5.41 16.57 2.61
C GLU A 93 -6.46 15.49 2.86
N ASP A 94 -7.50 15.42 2.02
CA ASP A 94 -8.53 14.39 2.09
C ASP A 94 -7.95 13.00 1.80
N ILE A 95 -7.12 12.87 0.77
CA ILE A 95 -6.47 11.61 0.41
C ILE A 95 -5.47 11.20 1.49
N LEU A 96 -4.67 12.14 2.02
CA LEU A 96 -3.73 11.88 3.12
C LEU A 96 -4.44 11.39 4.39
N ALA A 97 -5.61 11.95 4.71
CA ALA A 97 -6.38 11.53 5.87
C ALA A 97 -6.95 10.12 5.69
N ARG A 98 -7.73 9.90 4.63
CA ARG A 98 -8.41 8.62 4.35
C ARG A 98 -7.44 7.49 4.03
N GLY A 99 -6.49 7.75 3.14
CA GLY A 99 -5.45 6.79 2.76
C GLY A 99 -4.51 6.50 3.92
N GLY A 100 -4.14 7.52 4.71
CA GLY A 100 -3.30 7.37 5.89
C GLY A 100 -3.92 6.45 6.95
N ASP A 101 -5.22 6.62 7.23
CA ASP A 101 -5.96 5.75 8.15
C ASP A 101 -5.93 4.27 7.70
N VAL A 102 -6.01 4.03 6.38
CA VAL A 102 -5.91 2.67 5.84
C VAL A 102 -4.49 2.14 5.95
N VAL A 103 -3.47 2.93 5.56
CA VAL A 103 -2.06 2.51 5.69
C VAL A 103 -1.70 2.17 7.14
N GLU A 104 -2.18 2.95 8.11
CA GLU A 104 -1.95 2.66 9.53
C GLU A 104 -2.64 1.35 9.98
N ARG A 105 -3.81 1.05 9.44
CA ARG A 105 -4.48 -0.25 9.69
C ARG A 105 -3.70 -1.40 9.05
N GLU A 106 -3.20 -1.23 7.83
CA GLU A 106 -2.34 -2.20 7.16
C GLU A 106 -1.08 -2.50 8.00
N ILE A 107 -0.39 -1.45 8.47
CA ILE A 107 0.80 -1.60 9.34
C ILE A 107 0.44 -2.40 10.62
N LYS A 108 -0.66 -2.06 11.28
CA LYS A 108 -1.12 -2.76 12.50
C LYS A 108 -1.41 -4.24 12.27
N ASN A 109 -1.76 -4.62 11.04
CA ASN A 109 -2.00 -6.00 10.62
C ASN A 109 -0.75 -6.68 10.00
N GLY A 110 0.41 -6.03 10.03
CA GLY A 110 1.67 -6.60 9.56
C GLY A 110 1.90 -6.47 8.05
N VAL A 111 1.11 -5.66 7.34
CA VAL A 111 1.31 -5.36 5.92
C VAL A 111 2.26 -4.18 5.79
N LEU A 112 3.44 -4.42 5.23
CA LEU A 112 4.46 -3.40 5.02
C LEU A 112 4.82 -3.20 3.54
N ASN A 113 4.17 -3.94 2.64
CA ASN A 113 4.34 -3.81 1.20
C ASN A 113 2.97 -3.63 0.56
N ILE A 114 2.75 -2.49 -0.08
CA ILE A 114 1.46 -2.12 -0.65
C ILE A 114 1.62 -1.79 -2.13
N ARG A 115 0.75 -2.33 -2.98
CA ARG A 115 0.61 -1.89 -4.37
C ARG A 115 -0.71 -1.17 -4.54
N THR A 116 -0.67 0.16 -4.67
CA THR A 116 -1.86 0.99 -4.85
C THR A 116 -2.05 1.36 -6.32
N HIS A 117 -3.28 1.15 -6.81
CA HIS A 117 -3.72 1.54 -8.15
C HIS A 117 -4.45 2.87 -8.03
N ILE A 118 -3.95 3.89 -8.72
CA ILE A 118 -4.39 5.28 -8.59
C ILE A 118 -5.18 5.65 -9.83
N ASP A 119 -6.39 6.17 -9.65
CA ASP A 119 -7.18 6.64 -10.78
C ASP A 119 -6.46 7.80 -11.49
N VAL A 120 -6.26 7.60 -12.79
CA VAL A 120 -5.71 8.61 -13.70
C VAL A 120 -6.71 8.79 -14.84
N ASP A 121 -7.47 9.86 -14.79
CA ASP A 121 -8.54 10.16 -15.74
C ASP A 121 -8.76 11.68 -15.85
N THR A 122 -9.60 12.11 -16.78
CA THR A 122 -9.91 13.54 -16.97
C THR A 122 -10.82 14.13 -15.89
N ILE A 123 -11.34 13.32 -14.96
CA ILE A 123 -12.14 13.78 -13.85
C ILE A 123 -11.25 14.28 -12.72
N THR A 124 -10.24 13.47 -12.35
CA THR A 124 -9.29 13.82 -11.28
C THR A 124 -8.07 14.57 -11.78
N GLY A 125 -7.71 14.43 -13.06
CA GLY A 125 -6.39 14.81 -13.54
C GLY A 125 -5.31 14.05 -12.78
N LEU A 126 -4.35 14.78 -12.21
CA LEU A 126 -3.25 14.24 -11.40
C LEU A 126 -3.49 14.36 -9.87
N LYS A 127 -4.61 14.92 -9.41
CA LYS A 127 -4.88 15.16 -7.98
C LYS A 127 -4.79 13.87 -7.15
N ALA A 128 -5.37 12.77 -7.66
CA ALA A 128 -5.28 11.47 -6.99
C ALA A 128 -3.84 10.99 -6.87
N THR A 129 -3.06 11.15 -7.94
CA THR A 129 -1.63 10.78 -7.98
C THR A 129 -0.81 11.61 -7.00
N GLU A 130 -0.98 12.93 -6.99
CA GLU A 130 -0.28 13.83 -6.07
C GLU A 130 -0.57 13.49 -4.61
N GLY A 131 -1.83 13.24 -4.26
CA GLY A 131 -2.23 12.84 -2.91
C GLY A 131 -1.63 11.50 -2.47
N VAL A 132 -1.61 10.50 -3.35
CA VAL A 132 -1.02 9.20 -3.01
C VAL A 132 0.51 9.25 -2.98
N LEU A 133 1.16 10.05 -3.82
CA LEU A 133 2.61 10.26 -3.74
C LEU A 133 3.00 10.96 -2.44
N ALA A 134 2.23 11.94 -1.97
CA ALA A 134 2.42 12.57 -0.66
C ALA A 134 2.22 11.55 0.48
N LEU A 135 1.27 10.63 0.34
CA LEU A 135 1.08 9.53 1.28
C LEU A 135 2.27 8.58 1.31
N LYS A 136 2.80 8.22 0.14
CA LYS A 136 4.01 7.40 0.00
C LYS A 136 5.21 8.06 0.69
N ASP A 137 5.40 9.37 0.52
CA ASP A 137 6.48 10.11 1.19
C ASP A 137 6.30 10.14 2.71
N LYS A 138 5.08 10.30 3.21
CA LYS A 138 4.75 10.29 4.64
C LYS A 138 5.17 8.98 5.31
N TYR A 139 4.98 7.85 4.66
CA TYR A 139 5.27 6.52 5.21
C TYR A 139 6.59 5.92 4.72
N LYS A 140 7.43 6.72 4.08
CA LYS A 140 8.75 6.30 3.61
C LYS A 140 9.59 5.73 4.76
N GLY A 141 10.17 4.55 4.53
CA GLY A 141 10.97 3.84 5.53
C GLY A 141 10.16 2.99 6.51
N VAL A 142 8.83 3.06 6.46
CA VAL A 142 7.93 2.17 7.23
C VAL A 142 7.22 1.21 6.29
N VAL A 143 6.66 1.71 5.18
CA VAL A 143 5.96 0.91 4.17
C VAL A 143 6.64 1.09 2.82
N ASP A 144 6.88 -0.03 2.12
CA ASP A 144 7.24 0.00 0.70
C ASP A 144 5.97 0.08 -0.14
N MET A 145 5.78 1.23 -0.81
CA MET A 145 4.56 1.50 -1.57
C MET A 145 4.87 1.61 -3.06
N GLN A 146 4.34 0.67 -3.85
CA GLN A 146 4.33 0.73 -5.30
C GLN A 146 3.06 1.44 -5.78
N THR A 147 3.21 2.31 -6.77
CA THR A 147 2.10 3.05 -7.38
C THR A 147 1.89 2.60 -8.82
N VAL A 148 0.65 2.39 -9.22
CA VAL A 148 0.25 2.00 -10.56
C VAL A 148 -0.77 3.01 -11.08
N ALA A 149 -0.52 3.59 -12.25
CA ALA A 149 -1.52 4.41 -12.93
C ALA A 149 -2.67 3.52 -13.41
N PHE A 150 -3.88 3.82 -12.98
CA PHE A 150 -5.06 3.01 -13.25
C PHE A 150 -6.13 3.83 -13.98
N PRO A 151 -6.28 3.66 -15.31
CA PRO A 151 -7.28 4.37 -16.08
C PRO A 151 -8.68 3.76 -15.89
N GLN A 152 -9.29 4.00 -14.72
CA GLN A 152 -10.59 3.44 -14.31
C GLN A 152 -11.67 3.63 -15.37
N GLU A 153 -11.73 4.79 -16.00
CA GLU A 153 -12.76 5.14 -16.99
C GLU A 153 -12.49 4.54 -18.39
N GLY A 154 -11.34 3.89 -18.57
CA GLY A 154 -10.90 3.30 -19.83
C GLY A 154 -10.24 4.28 -20.78
N ILE A 155 -9.08 3.89 -21.32
CA ILE A 155 -8.24 4.75 -22.19
C ILE A 155 -9.00 5.20 -23.45
N MET A 156 -9.79 4.33 -24.04
CA MET A 156 -10.49 4.63 -25.32
C MET A 156 -11.79 5.40 -25.15
N LYS A 157 -12.31 5.52 -23.95
CA LYS A 157 -13.61 6.16 -23.68
C LYS A 157 -13.51 7.63 -23.31
N ASP A 158 -12.31 8.11 -22.97
CA ASP A 158 -12.10 9.50 -22.58
C ASP A 158 -11.47 10.29 -23.74
N PRO A 159 -12.28 11.04 -24.52
CA PRO A 159 -11.79 11.73 -25.73
C PRO A 159 -10.81 12.87 -25.43
N ARG A 160 -10.74 13.38 -24.20
CA ARG A 160 -9.82 14.43 -23.80
C ARG A 160 -8.41 13.91 -23.52
N ARG A 161 -8.23 12.62 -23.33
CA ARG A 161 -6.95 11.99 -23.03
C ARG A 161 -5.88 12.16 -24.11
N GLN A 162 -6.29 12.11 -25.37
CA GLN A 162 -5.38 12.33 -26.49
C GLN A 162 -4.97 13.81 -26.62
N ALA A 163 -5.84 14.74 -26.20
CA ALA A 163 -5.58 16.17 -26.29
C ALA A 163 -4.68 16.71 -25.17
N ASP A 164 -4.79 16.13 -23.96
CA ASP A 164 -4.15 16.67 -22.76
C ASP A 164 -2.76 16.06 -22.46
N GLY A 165 -2.26 15.14 -23.31
CA GLY A 165 -0.93 14.52 -23.16
C GLY A 165 -0.75 13.68 -21.89
N LEU A 166 -1.84 13.35 -21.19
CA LEU A 166 -1.84 12.55 -19.96
C LEU A 166 -1.32 11.11 -20.15
N TYR A 167 -1.24 10.68 -21.40
CA TYR A 167 -0.65 9.40 -21.80
C TYR A 167 0.28 9.67 -22.98
N SER A 168 1.57 9.83 -22.69
CA SER A 168 2.60 9.73 -23.73
C SER A 168 2.61 8.28 -24.26
N GLU A 169 2.87 8.11 -25.55
CA GLU A 169 3.03 6.78 -26.17
C GLU A 169 4.24 5.99 -25.65
N GLU A 170 5.01 6.57 -24.73
CA GLU A 170 6.14 5.86 -24.12
C GLU A 170 5.64 4.82 -23.12
N PRO A 171 6.08 3.55 -23.25
CA PRO A 171 5.72 2.51 -22.31
C PRO A 171 6.28 2.86 -20.92
N LEU A 172 5.41 2.95 -19.91
CA LEU A 172 5.75 3.21 -18.51
C LEU A 172 6.61 2.10 -17.86
N TYR A 173 7.01 1.09 -18.63
CA TYR A 173 7.92 0.03 -18.19
C TYR A 173 9.01 -0.18 -19.23
N PRO A 174 10.30 -0.09 -18.87
CA PRO A 174 11.36 -0.67 -19.67
C PRO A 174 11.14 -2.20 -19.73
N ARG A 175 11.26 -2.79 -20.92
CA ARG A 175 11.19 -4.23 -21.12
C ARG A 175 12.33 -4.95 -20.41
#